data_365a72f991b35a5f9634c292266b9c51
#
_entry.id   365a72f991b35a5f9634c292266b9c51
#
_cell.length_a   1.000
_cell.length_b   1.000
_cell.length_c   1.000
_cell.angle_alpha   90.00
_cell.angle_beta   90.00
_cell.angle_gamma   90.00
#
_symmetry.space_group_name_H-M   'P 1'
#
loop_
_entity.id
_entity.type
_entity.pdbx_description
1 polymer ?
#
loop_
_entity_poly.entity_id
_entity_poly.type
_entity_poly.pdbx_seq_one_letter_code
_entity_poly.pdbx_strand_id
1 'polypeptide(L)'
;MAEFIVVFREVLEASLIIGILYTFLNKTNQQNNIKQLWKGVYLALVASVVGSVLFQVLLGGFTGQAEKLFEGVIMIVAAAVLGTMIIWMAKNKNIAAELEEKAEIAISPEKIGYGIFGLAFISVFREGIETILFIYGLMIKQGGVSIAASLLGGLLALSIGYIIFVQGKNVPLKTFFNEFCIAHLCCFWYACLWCT
;
A
#
# COMPACT_ATOMS: atom_id res chain seq x y z
N MET A 1 -4.85 8.60 -16.13
CA MET A 1 -3.75 7.61 -16.28
C MET A 1 -2.90 7.50 -15.04
N ALA A 2 -2.54 8.60 -14.39
CA ALA A 2 -1.75 8.55 -13.15
C ALA A 2 -2.48 7.81 -12.01
N GLU A 3 -3.78 7.99 -11.87
CA GLU A 3 -4.62 7.33 -10.88
C GLU A 3 -4.57 5.80 -10.99
N PHE A 4 -4.63 5.31 -12.24
CA PHE A 4 -4.53 3.88 -12.52
C PHE A 4 -3.21 3.30 -11.98
N ILE A 5 -2.09 3.96 -12.30
CA ILE A 5 -0.75 3.48 -11.91
C ILE A 5 -0.57 3.51 -10.39
N VAL A 6 -1.03 4.58 -9.74
CA VAL A 6 -0.94 4.72 -8.28
C VAL A 6 -1.76 3.63 -7.59
N VAL A 7 -3.05 3.51 -7.90
CA VAL A 7 -3.92 2.51 -7.26
C VAL A 7 -3.45 1.10 -7.57
N PHE A 8 -3.03 0.83 -8.79
CA PHE A 8 -2.47 -0.46 -9.19
C PHE A 8 -1.29 -0.84 -8.30
N ARG A 9 -0.37 0.09 -8.09
CA ARG A 9 0.81 -0.11 -7.25
C ARG A 9 0.44 -0.41 -5.80
N GLU A 10 -0.35 0.46 -5.16
CA GLU A 10 -0.66 0.32 -3.73
C GLU A 10 -1.44 -0.99 -3.46
N VAL A 11 -2.43 -1.30 -4.30
CA VAL A 11 -3.20 -2.54 -4.17
C VAL A 11 -2.32 -3.77 -4.41
N LEU A 12 -1.36 -3.69 -5.33
CA LEU A 12 -0.43 -4.78 -5.58
C LEU A 12 0.50 -4.99 -4.38
N GLU A 13 1.06 -3.93 -3.79
CA GLU A 13 1.91 -4.03 -2.59
C GLU A 13 1.12 -4.62 -1.41
N ALA A 14 -0.08 -4.14 -1.13
CA ALA A 14 -0.96 -4.71 -0.11
C ALA A 14 -1.24 -6.21 -0.35
N SER A 15 -1.54 -6.59 -1.60
CA SER A 15 -1.83 -7.99 -1.96
C SER A 15 -0.63 -8.90 -1.77
N LEU A 16 0.58 -8.43 -2.05
CA LEU A 16 1.81 -9.19 -1.83
C LEU A 16 2.09 -9.39 -0.34
N ILE A 17 1.93 -8.36 0.49
CA ILE A 17 2.11 -8.47 1.94
C ILE A 17 1.13 -9.49 2.53
N ILE A 18 -0.16 -9.38 2.18
CA ILE A 18 -1.20 -10.32 2.63
C ILE A 18 -0.86 -11.74 2.14
N GLY A 19 -0.42 -11.88 0.90
CA GLY A 19 -0.04 -13.15 0.31
C GLY A 19 1.11 -13.84 1.04
N ILE A 20 2.18 -13.10 1.38
CA ILE A 20 3.32 -13.63 2.14
C ILE A 20 2.87 -14.09 3.53
N LEU A 21 2.13 -13.24 4.27
CA LEU A 21 1.63 -13.55 5.59
C LEU A 21 0.70 -14.78 5.58
N TYR A 22 -0.21 -14.85 4.61
CA TYR A 22 -1.11 -16.01 4.45
C TYR A 22 -0.32 -17.30 4.15
N THR A 23 0.66 -17.24 3.24
CA THR A 23 1.48 -18.40 2.88
C THR A 23 2.29 -18.89 4.07
N PHE A 24 2.87 -17.96 4.84
CA PHE A 24 3.60 -18.27 6.06
C PHE A 24 2.70 -18.96 7.10
N LEU A 25 1.51 -18.40 7.37
CA LEU A 25 0.55 -18.98 8.31
C LEU A 25 0.02 -20.36 7.86
N ASN A 26 -0.14 -20.55 6.56
CA ASN A 26 -0.58 -21.83 6.02
C ASN A 26 0.52 -22.89 6.12
N LYS A 27 1.79 -22.53 5.88
CA LYS A 27 2.94 -23.43 6.05
C LYS A 27 3.17 -23.82 7.51
N THR A 28 2.92 -22.93 8.45
CA THR A 28 3.05 -23.19 9.90
C THR A 28 1.79 -23.84 10.51
N ASN A 29 0.80 -24.20 9.67
CA ASN A 29 -0.47 -24.85 10.08
C ASN A 29 -1.26 -24.07 11.13
N GLN A 30 -1.17 -22.74 11.12
CA GLN A 30 -1.77 -21.81 12.08
C GLN A 30 -3.13 -21.27 11.60
N GLN A 31 -4.12 -22.15 11.42
CA GLN A 31 -5.44 -21.82 10.88
C GLN A 31 -6.20 -20.74 11.67
N ASN A 32 -6.04 -20.67 13.00
CA ASN A 32 -6.66 -19.66 13.84
C ASN A 32 -6.12 -18.23 13.54
N ASN A 33 -4.84 -18.14 13.22
CA ASN A 33 -4.19 -16.86 12.93
C ASN A 33 -4.54 -16.34 11.51
N ILE A 34 -4.93 -17.23 10.59
CA ILE A 34 -5.49 -16.83 9.28
C ILE A 34 -6.80 -16.02 9.46
N LYS A 35 -7.65 -16.42 10.39
CA LYS A 35 -8.86 -15.64 10.71
C LYS A 35 -8.53 -14.26 11.28
N GLN A 36 -7.49 -14.17 12.09
CA GLN A 36 -7.00 -12.91 12.66
C GLN A 36 -6.40 -12.00 11.56
N LEU A 37 -5.64 -12.56 10.63
CA LEU A 37 -5.11 -11.86 9.46
C LEU A 37 -6.26 -11.19 8.67
N TRP A 38 -7.29 -11.95 8.32
CA TRP A 38 -8.42 -11.40 7.56
C TRP A 38 -9.20 -10.33 8.34
N LYS A 39 -9.38 -10.49 9.65
CA LYS A 39 -9.97 -9.43 10.49
C LYS A 39 -9.14 -8.15 10.46
N GLY A 40 -7.81 -8.26 10.54
CA GLY A 40 -6.90 -7.13 10.42
C GLY A 40 -7.02 -6.41 9.08
N VAL A 41 -7.07 -7.16 7.99
CA VAL A 41 -7.24 -6.64 6.63
C VAL A 41 -8.59 -5.91 6.48
N TYR A 42 -9.70 -6.53 6.88
CA TYR A 42 -11.02 -5.89 6.78
C TYR A 42 -11.11 -4.63 7.63
N LEU A 43 -10.58 -4.65 8.86
CA LEU A 43 -10.58 -3.48 9.71
C LEU A 43 -9.73 -2.35 9.11
N ALA A 44 -8.57 -2.69 8.51
CA ALA A 44 -7.71 -1.71 7.84
C ALA A 44 -8.41 -1.06 6.64
N LEU A 45 -9.12 -1.84 5.83
CA LEU A 45 -9.90 -1.31 4.70
C LEU A 45 -11.01 -0.36 5.17
N VAL A 46 -11.78 -0.76 6.19
CA VAL A 46 -12.81 0.10 6.78
C VAL A 46 -12.20 1.38 7.35
N ALA A 47 -11.11 1.27 8.09
CA ALA A 47 -10.40 2.41 8.67
C ALA A 47 -9.86 3.36 7.58
N SER A 48 -9.36 2.83 6.46
CA SER A 48 -8.90 3.63 5.31
C SER A 48 -10.06 4.39 4.66
N VAL A 49 -11.22 3.74 4.46
CA VAL A 49 -12.42 4.40 3.91
C VAL A 49 -12.90 5.50 4.85
N VAL A 50 -13.00 5.22 6.16
CA VAL A 50 -13.37 6.23 7.17
C VAL A 50 -12.37 7.37 7.19
N GLY A 51 -11.08 7.06 7.13
CA GLY A 51 -10.01 8.06 7.04
C GLY A 51 -10.13 8.95 5.79
N SER A 52 -10.49 8.36 4.64
CA SER A 52 -10.72 9.11 3.40
C SER A 52 -11.90 10.09 3.52
N VAL A 53 -13.02 9.64 4.09
CA VAL A 53 -14.18 10.50 4.31
C VAL A 53 -13.86 11.61 5.31
N LEU A 54 -13.20 11.27 6.42
CA LEU A 54 -12.79 12.24 7.43
C LEU A 54 -11.85 13.29 6.84
N PHE A 55 -10.91 12.87 6.01
CA PHE A 55 -9.97 13.73 5.31
C PHE A 55 -10.70 14.71 4.37
N GLN A 56 -11.68 14.24 3.59
CA GLN A 56 -12.49 15.09 2.72
C GLN A 56 -13.34 16.10 3.49
N VAL A 57 -13.94 15.69 4.61
CA VAL A 57 -14.76 16.58 5.46
C VAL A 57 -13.88 17.67 6.10
N LEU A 58 -12.70 17.32 6.59
CA LEU A 58 -11.77 18.27 7.15
C LEU A 58 -11.28 19.29 6.12
N LEU A 59 -11.06 18.84 4.89
CA LEU A 59 -10.58 19.69 3.79
C LEU A 59 -11.67 20.60 3.20
N GLY A 60 -12.90 20.10 3.13
CA GLY A 60 -14.03 20.89 2.62
C GLY A 60 -14.39 22.10 3.50
N GLY A 61 -13.78 22.23 4.69
CA GLY A 61 -13.96 23.37 5.59
C GLY A 61 -12.97 24.54 5.38
N PHE A 62 -11.91 24.31 4.59
CA PHE A 62 -10.92 25.36 4.34
C PHE A 62 -11.21 26.11 3.04
N THR A 63 -11.16 27.45 3.08
CA THR A 63 -11.36 28.33 1.92
C THR A 63 -10.26 29.37 1.84
N GLY A 64 -9.84 29.74 0.62
CA GLY A 64 -8.91 30.83 0.37
C GLY A 64 -7.44 30.50 0.61
N GLN A 65 -6.71 31.31 1.38
CA GLN A 65 -5.27 31.13 1.61
C GLN A 65 -4.93 29.90 2.45
N ALA A 66 -5.81 29.52 3.38
CA ALA A 66 -5.62 28.34 4.21
C ALA A 66 -5.70 27.04 3.39
N GLU A 67 -6.56 27.00 2.38
CA GLU A 67 -6.68 25.88 1.43
C GLU A 67 -5.37 25.65 0.68
N LYS A 68 -4.80 26.70 0.08
CA LYS A 68 -3.53 26.63 -0.68
C LYS A 68 -2.32 26.22 0.18
N LEU A 69 -2.26 26.71 1.42
CA LEU A 69 -1.22 26.32 2.37
C LEU A 69 -1.33 24.83 2.73
N PHE A 70 -2.55 24.36 2.98
CA PHE A 70 -2.82 23.00 3.34
C PHE A 70 -2.52 22.03 2.17
N GLU A 71 -2.92 22.40 0.95
CA GLU A 71 -2.56 21.67 -0.28
C GLU A 71 -1.04 21.54 -0.44
N GLY A 72 -0.30 22.61 -0.23
CA GLY A 72 1.16 22.60 -0.28
C GLY A 72 1.78 21.68 0.77
N VAL A 73 1.27 21.71 2.00
CA VAL A 73 1.73 20.83 3.08
C VAL A 73 1.46 19.36 2.73
N ILE A 74 0.28 19.03 2.23
CA ILE A 74 -0.06 17.65 1.83
C ILE A 74 0.86 17.17 0.70
N MET A 75 1.13 18.00 -0.30
CA MET A 75 2.04 17.63 -1.39
C MET A 75 3.45 17.34 -0.88
N ILE A 76 3.95 18.12 0.08
CA ILE A 76 5.26 17.89 0.70
C ILE A 76 5.25 16.59 1.51
N VAL A 77 4.20 16.34 2.29
CA VAL A 77 4.06 15.10 3.07
C VAL A 77 3.98 13.89 2.13
N ALA A 78 3.18 13.95 1.09
CA ALA A 78 3.07 12.87 0.10
C ALA A 78 4.43 12.59 -0.58
N ALA A 79 5.16 13.63 -0.97
CA ALA A 79 6.49 13.51 -1.55
C ALA A 79 7.51 12.91 -0.55
N ALA A 80 7.45 13.30 0.73
CA ALA A 80 8.31 12.76 1.77
C ALA A 80 8.02 11.27 2.04
N VAL A 81 6.74 10.89 2.10
CA VAL A 81 6.32 9.48 2.26
C VAL A 81 6.81 8.63 1.11
N LEU A 82 6.62 9.09 -0.14
CA LEU A 82 7.18 8.42 -1.33
C LEU A 82 8.70 8.26 -1.26
N GLY A 83 9.40 9.34 -0.92
CA GLY A 83 10.85 9.33 -0.82
C GLY A 83 11.36 8.34 0.22
N THR A 84 10.75 8.32 1.41
CA THR A 84 11.10 7.37 2.47
C THR A 84 10.82 5.92 2.05
N MET A 85 9.73 5.67 1.35
CA MET A 85 9.37 4.34 0.86
C MET A 85 10.35 3.84 -0.19
N ILE A 86 10.73 4.67 -1.16
CA ILE A 86 11.73 4.33 -2.19
C ILE A 86 13.06 3.97 -1.54
N ILE A 87 13.52 4.78 -0.57
CA ILE A 87 14.77 4.52 0.15
C ILE A 87 14.68 3.22 0.95
N TRP A 88 13.55 2.96 1.62
CA TRP A 88 13.33 1.75 2.40
C TRP A 88 13.33 0.50 1.51
N MET A 89 12.62 0.53 0.36
CA MET A 89 12.59 -0.58 -0.60
C MET A 89 13.99 -0.84 -1.21
N ALA A 90 14.72 0.21 -1.56
CA ALA A 90 16.07 0.08 -2.11
C ALA A 90 17.05 -0.53 -1.09
N LYS A 91 16.86 -0.27 0.20
CA LYS A 91 17.70 -0.78 1.29
C LYS A 91 17.35 -2.22 1.69
N ASN A 92 16.08 -2.59 1.64
CA ASN A 92 15.57 -3.89 2.08
C ASN A 92 15.39 -4.85 0.89
N LYS A 93 16.49 -5.51 0.51
CA LYS A 93 16.49 -6.49 -0.60
C LYS A 93 15.73 -7.81 -0.28
N ASN A 94 15.31 -8.04 0.96
CA ASN A 94 14.67 -9.27 1.42
C ASN A 94 13.38 -9.02 2.22
N ILE A 95 12.47 -8.21 1.66
CA ILE A 95 11.20 -7.82 2.31
C ILE A 95 10.39 -9.06 2.76
N ALA A 96 10.40 -10.14 1.96
CA ALA A 96 9.70 -11.37 2.31
C ALA A 96 10.26 -12.01 3.59
N ALA A 97 11.59 -12.09 3.73
CA ALA A 97 12.22 -12.65 4.91
C ALA A 97 11.99 -11.78 6.16
N GLU A 98 12.00 -10.47 6.03
CA GLU A 98 11.70 -9.54 7.12
C GLU A 98 10.23 -9.67 7.58
N LEU A 99 9.30 -9.85 6.64
CA LEU A 99 7.89 -10.08 6.97
C LEU A 99 7.66 -11.45 7.62
N GLU A 100 8.34 -12.49 7.16
CA GLU A 100 8.30 -13.83 7.78
C GLU A 100 8.86 -13.78 9.21
N GLU A 101 9.99 -13.09 9.43
CA GLU A 101 10.56 -12.90 10.77
C GLU A 101 9.62 -12.13 11.70
N LYS A 102 9.02 -11.04 11.23
CA LYS A 102 8.00 -10.29 12.00
C LYS A 102 6.77 -11.14 12.31
N ALA A 103 6.34 -11.98 11.37
CA ALA A 103 5.23 -12.90 11.57
C ALA A 103 5.59 -14.00 12.60
N GLU A 104 6.81 -14.51 12.58
CA GLU A 104 7.30 -15.50 13.56
C GLU A 104 7.32 -14.91 14.98
N ILE A 105 7.81 -13.69 15.14
CA ILE A 105 7.78 -12.97 16.42
C ILE A 105 6.33 -12.72 16.87
N ALA A 106 5.42 -12.42 15.94
CA ALA A 106 4.02 -12.15 16.23
C ALA A 106 3.22 -13.42 16.64
N ILE A 107 3.73 -14.61 16.34
CA ILE A 107 3.15 -15.91 16.72
C ILE A 107 3.61 -16.39 18.09
N SER A 108 4.59 -15.72 18.73
CA SER A 108 5.11 -16.11 20.04
C SER A 108 3.99 -16.36 21.08
N PRO A 109 4.13 -17.38 21.97
CA PRO A 109 3.05 -17.84 22.87
C PRO A 109 2.47 -16.76 23.78
N GLU A 110 3.22 -15.70 24.06
CA GLU A 110 2.77 -14.58 24.91
C GLU A 110 1.85 -13.59 24.19
N LYS A 111 1.79 -13.57 22.85
CA LYS A 111 1.03 -12.59 22.04
C LYS A 111 0.08 -13.23 21.04
N ILE A 112 -0.39 -14.45 21.34
CA ILE A 112 -1.24 -15.27 20.46
C ILE A 112 -2.43 -14.45 19.91
N GLY A 113 -2.46 -14.27 18.60
CA GLY A 113 -3.60 -13.73 17.84
C GLY A 113 -3.55 -12.22 17.57
N TYR A 114 -3.15 -11.40 18.53
CA TYR A 114 -3.12 -9.95 18.34
C TYR A 114 -1.92 -9.47 17.50
N GLY A 115 -0.81 -10.22 17.51
CA GLY A 115 0.38 -9.88 16.75
C GLY A 115 0.16 -9.90 15.24
N ILE A 116 -0.43 -10.97 14.72
CA ILE A 116 -0.73 -11.13 13.28
C ILE A 116 -1.83 -10.16 12.84
N PHE A 117 -2.87 -9.97 13.67
CA PHE A 117 -3.91 -8.97 13.43
C PHE A 117 -3.29 -7.56 13.31
N GLY A 118 -2.47 -7.15 14.28
CA GLY A 118 -1.84 -5.84 14.28
C GLY A 118 -0.89 -5.64 13.10
N LEU A 119 -0.11 -6.65 12.75
CA LEU A 119 0.82 -6.61 11.64
C LEU A 119 0.07 -6.47 10.30
N ALA A 120 -0.98 -7.26 10.09
CA ALA A 120 -1.82 -7.15 8.90
C ALA A 120 -2.55 -5.80 8.83
N PHE A 121 -3.11 -5.33 9.96
CA PHE A 121 -3.79 -4.06 10.05
C PHE A 121 -2.87 -2.89 9.70
N ILE A 122 -1.70 -2.79 10.36
CA ILE A 122 -0.76 -1.67 10.14
C ILE A 122 -0.25 -1.66 8.70
N SER A 123 0.07 -2.83 8.16
CA SER A 123 0.59 -2.91 6.78
C SER A 123 -0.46 -2.45 5.76
N VAL A 124 -1.68 -2.98 5.80
CA VAL A 124 -2.74 -2.61 4.84
C VAL A 124 -3.25 -1.19 5.07
N PHE A 125 -3.35 -0.74 6.32
CA PHE A 125 -3.78 0.62 6.65
C PHE A 125 -2.78 1.67 6.15
N ARG A 126 -1.49 1.36 6.22
CA ARG A 126 -0.43 2.20 5.66
C ARG A 126 -0.62 2.41 4.17
N GLU A 127 -0.79 1.33 3.39
CA GLU A 127 -1.03 1.42 1.94
C GLU A 127 -2.33 2.19 1.63
N GLY A 128 -3.35 2.02 2.47
CA GLY A 128 -4.60 2.80 2.37
C GLY A 128 -4.40 4.30 2.55
N ILE A 129 -3.59 4.73 3.53
CA ILE A 129 -3.25 6.14 3.74
C ILE A 129 -2.45 6.68 2.56
N GLU A 130 -1.45 5.93 2.07
CA GLU A 130 -0.65 6.34 0.91
C GLU A 130 -1.55 6.53 -0.32
N THR A 131 -2.47 5.60 -0.59
CA THR A 131 -3.46 5.73 -1.68
C THR A 131 -4.28 7.01 -1.56
N ILE A 132 -4.79 7.33 -0.36
CA ILE A 132 -5.59 8.55 -0.12
C ILE A 132 -4.78 9.81 -0.42
N LEU A 133 -3.56 9.89 0.10
CA LEU A 133 -2.68 11.04 -0.09
C LEU A 133 -2.35 11.25 -1.58
N PHE A 134 -2.09 10.18 -2.32
CA PHE A 134 -1.77 10.28 -3.75
C PHE A 134 -2.98 10.65 -4.60
N ILE A 135 -4.12 10.02 -4.38
CA ILE A 135 -5.35 10.35 -5.10
C ILE A 135 -5.72 11.81 -4.84
N TYR A 136 -5.60 12.27 -3.59
CA TYR A 136 -5.88 13.65 -3.26
C TYR A 136 -4.90 14.62 -3.94
N GLY A 137 -3.60 14.32 -3.93
CA GLY A 137 -2.60 15.11 -4.66
C GLY A 137 -2.88 15.19 -6.17
N LEU A 138 -3.38 14.10 -6.77
CA LEU A 138 -3.80 14.08 -8.17
C LEU A 138 -5.07 14.90 -8.40
N MET A 139 -6.04 14.87 -7.49
CA MET A 139 -7.25 15.70 -7.55
C MET A 139 -6.91 17.20 -7.59
N ILE A 140 -6.00 17.63 -6.75
CA ILE A 140 -5.53 19.04 -6.72
C ILE A 140 -4.89 19.41 -8.04
N LYS A 141 -4.02 18.57 -8.60
CA LYS A 141 -3.25 18.87 -9.81
C LYS A 141 -4.10 18.84 -11.09
N GLN A 142 -5.06 17.92 -11.18
CA GLN A 142 -5.81 17.64 -12.43
C GLN A 142 -7.25 18.14 -12.39
N GLY A 143 -7.72 18.65 -11.24
CA GLY A 143 -9.11 19.13 -11.07
C GLY A 143 -10.16 18.01 -11.03
N GLY A 144 -9.75 16.75 -11.01
CA GLY A 144 -10.63 15.58 -10.90
C GLY A 144 -9.90 14.26 -11.04
N VAL A 145 -10.50 13.17 -10.56
CA VAL A 145 -9.97 11.82 -10.62
C VAL A 145 -10.95 10.90 -11.36
N SER A 146 -10.43 10.11 -12.27
CA SER A 146 -11.23 9.10 -12.96
C SER A 146 -11.41 7.87 -12.08
N ILE A 147 -12.61 7.72 -11.49
CA ILE A 147 -12.99 6.58 -10.66
C ILE A 147 -12.84 5.26 -11.45
N ALA A 148 -13.19 5.28 -12.75
CA ALA A 148 -13.08 4.10 -13.60
C ALA A 148 -11.62 3.65 -13.76
N ALA A 149 -10.68 4.57 -13.94
CA ALA A 149 -9.25 4.26 -14.03
C ALA A 149 -8.71 3.68 -12.72
N SER A 150 -9.12 4.24 -11.58
CA SER A 150 -8.73 3.75 -10.25
C SER A 150 -9.26 2.34 -9.99
N LEU A 151 -10.52 2.06 -10.32
CA LEU A 151 -11.12 0.73 -10.18
C LEU A 151 -10.45 -0.31 -11.08
N LEU A 152 -10.17 0.04 -12.34
CA LEU A 152 -9.46 -0.85 -13.25
C LEU A 152 -8.05 -1.17 -12.75
N GLY A 153 -7.33 -0.17 -12.23
CA GLY A 153 -6.02 -0.37 -11.61
C GLY A 153 -6.07 -1.33 -10.44
N GLY A 154 -7.03 -1.14 -9.53
CA GLY A 154 -7.22 -2.01 -8.38
C GLY A 154 -7.59 -3.45 -8.75
N LEU A 155 -8.53 -3.65 -9.68
CA LEU A 155 -8.93 -4.97 -10.14
C LEU A 155 -7.80 -5.72 -10.82
N LEU A 156 -7.02 -5.02 -11.65
CA LEU A 156 -5.87 -5.61 -12.34
C LEU A 156 -4.77 -5.99 -11.34
N ALA A 157 -4.51 -5.15 -10.34
CA ALA A 157 -3.55 -5.44 -9.28
C ALA A 157 -3.95 -6.67 -8.46
N LEU A 158 -5.23 -6.76 -8.05
CA LEU A 158 -5.75 -7.93 -7.35
C LEU A 158 -5.65 -9.20 -8.18
N SER A 159 -5.95 -9.14 -9.49
CA SER A 159 -5.83 -10.27 -10.40
C SER A 159 -4.40 -10.77 -10.50
N ILE A 160 -3.44 -9.85 -10.66
CA ILE A 160 -2.01 -10.20 -10.72
C ILE A 160 -1.53 -10.72 -9.37
N GLY A 161 -1.88 -10.08 -8.26
CA GLY A 161 -1.57 -10.55 -6.91
C GLY A 161 -2.09 -11.98 -6.67
N TYR A 162 -3.31 -12.27 -7.09
CA TYR A 162 -3.89 -13.61 -7.01
C TYR A 162 -3.14 -14.63 -7.86
N ILE A 163 -2.78 -14.29 -9.09
CA ILE A 163 -2.00 -15.17 -9.99
C ILE A 163 -0.62 -15.47 -9.36
N ILE A 164 0.07 -14.45 -8.89
CA ILE A 164 1.37 -14.61 -8.21
C ILE A 164 1.20 -15.52 -6.99
N PHE A 165 0.13 -15.36 -6.23
CA PHE A 165 -0.13 -16.13 -5.03
C PHE A 165 -0.45 -17.61 -5.33
N VAL A 166 -1.29 -17.89 -6.33
CA VAL A 166 -1.69 -19.27 -6.71
C VAL A 166 -0.56 -20.00 -7.42
N GLN A 167 0.20 -19.33 -8.28
CA GLN A 167 1.34 -19.90 -9.00
C GLN A 167 2.64 -19.81 -8.21
N GLY A 168 2.68 -19.02 -7.14
CA GLY A 168 3.86 -18.54 -6.43
C GLY A 168 4.66 -19.53 -5.61
N LYS A 169 4.52 -20.83 -5.85
CA LYS A 169 5.46 -21.81 -5.28
C LYS A 169 6.89 -21.64 -5.81
N ASN A 170 7.12 -20.91 -6.92
CA ASN A 170 8.42 -20.79 -7.59
C ASN A 170 8.76 -19.39 -8.15
N VAL A 171 7.97 -18.35 -7.89
CA VAL A 171 8.32 -17.01 -8.39
C VAL A 171 9.33 -16.38 -7.44
N PRO A 172 10.55 -16.01 -7.92
CA PRO A 172 11.51 -15.29 -7.10
C PRO A 172 11.00 -13.87 -6.87
N LEU A 173 10.32 -13.66 -5.75
CA LEU A 173 9.84 -12.34 -5.29
C LEU A 173 10.92 -11.26 -5.39
N LYS A 174 12.20 -11.65 -5.22
CA LYS A 174 13.36 -10.76 -5.40
C LYS A 174 13.44 -10.13 -6.79
N THR A 175 13.18 -10.89 -7.85
CA THR A 175 13.24 -10.38 -9.23
C THR A 175 12.07 -9.44 -9.48
N PHE A 176 10.87 -9.79 -9.01
CA PHE A 176 9.69 -8.97 -9.15
C PHE A 176 9.82 -7.60 -8.47
N PHE A 177 10.30 -7.58 -7.21
CA PHE A 177 10.53 -6.32 -6.49
C PHE A 177 11.66 -5.48 -7.10
N ASN A 178 12.70 -6.13 -7.65
CA ASN A 178 13.80 -5.41 -8.27
C ASN A 178 13.39 -4.75 -9.60
N GLU A 179 12.67 -5.47 -10.44
CA GLU A 179 12.08 -4.95 -11.69
C GLU A 179 11.06 -3.83 -11.41
N PHE A 180 10.25 -3.99 -10.36
CA PHE A 180 9.26 -3.00 -9.97
C PHE A 180 9.90 -1.73 -9.40
N CYS A 181 10.99 -1.85 -8.66
CA CYS A 181 11.78 -0.72 -8.15
C CYS A 181 12.43 0.07 -9.30
N ILE A 182 12.96 -0.64 -10.31
CA ILE A 182 13.56 -0.02 -11.51
C ILE A 182 12.49 0.70 -12.32
N ALA A 183 11.32 0.08 -12.54
CA ALA A 183 10.19 0.71 -13.23
C ALA A 183 9.72 1.97 -12.48
N HIS A 184 9.74 1.95 -11.16
CA HIS A 184 9.36 3.07 -10.31
C HIS A 184 10.35 4.24 -10.41
N LEU A 185 11.64 3.96 -10.39
CA LEU A 185 12.69 4.96 -10.61
C LEU A 185 12.57 5.58 -12.01
N CYS A 186 12.26 4.77 -13.03
CA CYS A 186 12.01 5.26 -14.39
C CYS A 186 10.76 6.13 -14.47
N CYS A 187 9.65 5.75 -13.83
CA CYS A 187 8.44 6.58 -13.79
C CYS A 187 8.64 7.89 -13.03
N PHE A 188 9.38 7.87 -11.92
CA PHE A 188 9.72 9.08 -11.18
C PHE A 188 10.64 10.00 -11.99
N TRP A 189 11.62 9.44 -12.67
CA TRP A 189 12.49 10.17 -13.59
C TRP A 189 11.70 10.81 -14.74
N TYR A 190 10.75 10.07 -15.33
CA TYR A 190 9.89 10.56 -16.40
C TYR A 190 8.94 11.68 -15.93
N ALA A 191 8.36 11.54 -14.75
CA ALA A 191 7.51 12.56 -14.14
C ALA A 191 8.30 13.83 -13.78
N CYS A 192 9.55 13.69 -13.35
CA CYS A 192 10.44 14.81 -13.04
C CYS A 192 10.90 15.56 -14.31
N LEU A 193 11.14 14.84 -15.42
CA LEU A 193 11.49 15.41 -16.73
C LEU A 193 10.32 16.15 -17.41
N TRP A 194 9.07 15.82 -17.05
CA TRP A 194 7.87 16.52 -17.56
C TRP A 194 7.46 17.73 -16.71
N CYS A 195 8.14 17.97 -15.60
CA CYS A 195 7.91 19.14 -14.73
C CYS A 195 8.86 20.31 -15.04
N THR A 196 9.81 20.15 -15.97
CA THR A 196 10.63 21.24 -16.54
C THR A 196 10.13 21.61 -17.92
#